data_8174e17b503806465f81569487adb574
#
_entry.id   8174e17b503806465f81569487adb574
#
_cell.length_a   1.000
_cell.length_b   1.000
_cell.length_c   1.000
_cell.angle_alpha   90.00
_cell.angle_beta   90.00
_cell.angle_gamma   90.00
#
_symmetry.space_group_name_H-M   'P 1'
#
loop_
_entity.id
_entity.type
_entity.pdbx_description
1 polymer ?
#
loop_
_entity_poly.entity_id
_entity_poly.type
_entity_poly.pdbx_seq_one_letter_code
_entity_poly.pdbx_strand_id
1 'polypeptide(L)'
;LPKATTLKEDYSEVRFAVVNDVHAQDSLLRRLFADKEKNKEFDFVLFNGDMTSDLAYSEKIVRHYLKPASDLFADQTPLFMVRGNHEFRGKDALRISEYFDFPEHGPYYTFKYGKFLFLVLDGGEDKVDSDIENQGRLCSEPYLNEEAKWLKGVVESDEWKNAERRIVFNHIPPQIKDAWHGNLNMSEKFLPILNGAGVDLMLSGHVHKYSFREVGSTDASFPVITNGQWQRMEITVNAKKIAVRIYDTDGKLTHT
;
A
#
# COMPACT_ATOMS: atom_id res chain seq x y z
N LEU A 1 23.80 -10.98 16.70
CA LEU A 1 23.66 -9.85 15.79
C LEU A 1 22.59 -10.19 14.76
N PRO A 2 21.61 -9.32 14.48
CA PRO A 2 20.67 -9.54 13.40
C PRO A 2 21.42 -9.71 12.08
N LYS A 3 20.97 -10.68 11.27
CA LYS A 3 21.53 -10.89 9.94
C LYS A 3 20.74 -10.05 8.97
N ALA A 4 21.35 -9.03 8.38
CA ALA A 4 20.77 -8.34 7.23
C ALA A 4 20.94 -9.23 5.99
N THR A 5 19.87 -9.48 5.27
CA THR A 5 19.89 -10.13 3.96
C THR A 5 19.95 -9.03 2.91
N THR A 6 21.03 -8.98 2.13
CA THR A 6 21.10 -8.08 0.96
C THR A 6 20.10 -8.51 -0.10
N LEU A 7 19.52 -7.54 -0.82
CA LEU A 7 18.67 -7.82 -1.98
C LEU A 7 19.49 -8.65 -3.00
N LYS A 8 18.87 -9.71 -3.50
CA LYS A 8 19.44 -10.52 -4.59
C LYS A 8 19.27 -9.77 -5.90
N GLU A 9 20.23 -9.88 -6.81
CA GLU A 9 20.08 -9.30 -8.15
C GLU A 9 19.04 -10.04 -9.00
N ASP A 10 18.81 -11.32 -8.70
CA ASP A 10 17.97 -12.22 -9.49
C ASP A 10 16.90 -12.88 -8.61
N TYR A 11 15.67 -12.35 -8.71
CA TYR A 11 14.49 -12.95 -8.09
C TYR A 11 13.67 -13.67 -9.16
N SER A 12 13.54 -14.99 -9.07
CA SER A 12 12.59 -15.76 -9.87
C SER A 12 11.18 -15.74 -9.29
N GLU A 13 11.06 -15.42 -8.01
CA GLU A 13 9.83 -15.32 -7.25
C GLU A 13 10.03 -14.32 -6.10
N VAL A 14 9.00 -13.53 -5.80
CA VAL A 14 8.94 -12.62 -4.66
C VAL A 14 7.71 -12.95 -3.82
N ARG A 15 7.89 -13.05 -2.51
CA ARG A 15 6.83 -13.32 -1.53
C ARG A 15 6.72 -12.17 -0.55
N PHE A 16 5.54 -11.62 -0.38
CA PHE A 16 5.32 -10.51 0.53
C PHE A 16 3.96 -10.55 1.20
N ALA A 17 3.86 -9.84 2.33
CA ALA A 17 2.61 -9.69 3.05
C ALA A 17 2.13 -8.24 3.02
N VAL A 18 0.81 -8.06 2.96
CA VAL A 18 0.16 -6.74 3.00
C VAL A 18 -0.90 -6.73 4.10
N VAL A 19 -0.90 -5.67 4.90
CA VAL A 19 -1.95 -5.34 5.87
C VAL A 19 -2.31 -3.86 5.76
N ASN A 20 -3.54 -3.52 6.14
CA ASN A 20 -4.10 -2.17 6.06
C ASN A 20 -5.14 -1.96 7.15
N ASP A 21 -5.57 -0.72 7.37
CA ASP A 21 -6.71 -0.36 8.23
C ASP A 21 -6.60 -0.93 9.65
N VAL A 22 -5.40 -0.89 10.23
CA VAL A 22 -5.14 -1.38 11.59
C VAL A 22 -5.69 -0.40 12.64
N HIS A 23 -5.73 0.90 12.34
CA HIS A 23 -6.29 1.96 13.19
C HIS A 23 -5.82 1.88 14.66
N ALA A 24 -4.50 1.79 14.85
CA ALA A 24 -3.86 1.69 16.18
C ALA A 24 -4.25 0.44 17.00
N GLN A 25 -4.82 -0.58 16.37
CA GLN A 25 -5.13 -1.86 17.02
C GLN A 25 -3.91 -2.79 17.00
N ASP A 26 -2.89 -2.48 17.78
CA ASP A 26 -1.61 -3.23 17.81
C ASP A 26 -1.79 -4.73 18.12
N SER A 27 -2.82 -5.09 18.90
CA SER A 27 -3.17 -6.47 19.17
C SER A 27 -3.61 -7.24 17.92
N LEU A 28 -4.30 -6.55 17.00
CA LEU A 28 -4.69 -7.09 15.71
C LEU A 28 -3.45 -7.40 14.86
N LEU A 29 -2.56 -6.42 14.73
CA LEU A 29 -1.32 -6.60 13.96
C LEU A 29 -0.48 -7.76 14.52
N ARG A 30 -0.40 -7.88 15.87
CA ARG A 30 0.30 -8.99 16.53
C ARG A 30 -0.32 -10.35 16.23
N ARG A 31 -1.64 -10.44 16.12
CA ARG A 31 -2.32 -11.68 15.73
C ARG A 31 -2.05 -12.05 14.28
N LEU A 32 -2.13 -11.08 13.36
CA LEU A 32 -1.87 -11.28 11.93
C LEU A 32 -0.44 -11.75 11.64
N PHE A 33 0.53 -11.39 12.49
CA PHE A 33 1.94 -11.77 12.37
C PHE A 33 2.44 -12.63 13.53
N ALA A 34 1.56 -13.45 14.16
CA ALA A 34 1.92 -14.25 15.31
C ALA A 34 2.99 -15.31 15.04
N ASP A 35 3.02 -15.86 13.83
CA ASP A 35 4.02 -16.85 13.39
C ASP A 35 5.28 -16.15 12.87
N LYS A 36 6.23 -15.94 13.78
CA LYS A 36 7.49 -15.24 13.47
C LYS A 36 8.38 -16.01 12.50
N GLU A 37 8.32 -17.34 12.47
CA GLU A 37 9.13 -18.13 11.53
C GLU A 37 8.57 -17.98 10.12
N LYS A 38 7.26 -18.00 9.96
CA LYS A 38 6.62 -17.74 8.67
C LYS A 38 6.87 -16.31 8.17
N ASN A 39 6.95 -15.33 9.07
CA ASN A 39 7.21 -13.94 8.68
C ASN A 39 8.59 -13.76 8.04
N LYS A 40 9.56 -14.61 8.35
CA LYS A 40 10.91 -14.60 7.73
C LYS A 40 10.92 -15.10 6.28
N GLU A 41 9.83 -15.73 5.83
CA GLU A 41 9.70 -16.19 4.44
C GLU A 41 9.30 -15.07 3.48
N PHE A 42 8.91 -13.91 4.00
CA PHE A 42 8.59 -12.74 3.17
C PHE A 42 9.84 -11.97 2.79
N ASP A 43 9.95 -11.60 1.53
CA ASP A 43 10.97 -10.70 1.03
C ASP A 43 10.75 -9.27 1.53
N PHE A 44 9.48 -8.89 1.77
CA PHE A 44 9.09 -7.65 2.45
C PHE A 44 7.68 -7.75 3.04
N VAL A 45 7.36 -6.81 3.93
CA VAL A 45 6.00 -6.53 4.40
C VAL A 45 5.63 -5.12 4.00
N LEU A 46 4.38 -4.90 3.59
CA LEU A 46 3.87 -3.60 3.22
C LEU A 46 2.66 -3.23 4.10
N PHE A 47 2.76 -2.07 4.76
CA PHE A 47 1.64 -1.45 5.42
C PHE A 47 0.92 -0.54 4.41
N ASN A 48 -0.30 -0.95 4.02
CA ASN A 48 -1.05 -0.30 2.95
C ASN A 48 -2.06 0.71 3.50
N GLY A 49 -1.59 1.61 4.35
CA GLY A 49 -2.35 2.74 4.87
C GLY A 49 -3.24 2.45 6.07
N ASP A 50 -3.64 3.52 6.75
CA ASP A 50 -4.54 3.55 7.90
C ASP A 50 -4.07 2.65 9.06
N MET A 51 -2.76 2.67 9.32
CA MET A 51 -2.20 1.95 10.46
C MET A 51 -2.53 2.64 11.79
N THR A 52 -2.81 3.93 11.75
CA THR A 52 -3.33 4.73 12.87
C THR A 52 -4.58 5.49 12.47
N SER A 53 -5.34 6.01 13.43
CA SER A 53 -6.54 6.81 13.13
C SER A 53 -6.22 8.29 12.84
N ASP A 54 -5.05 8.76 13.21
CA ASP A 54 -4.52 10.10 12.96
C ASP A 54 -3.06 10.21 13.39
N LEU A 55 -2.37 11.26 12.95
CA LEU A 55 -1.03 11.63 13.38
C LEU A 55 -1.04 12.94 14.21
N ALA A 56 -1.92 12.99 15.22
CA ALA A 56 -1.95 14.12 16.16
C ALA A 56 -0.61 14.30 16.90
N TYR A 57 0.15 13.21 17.06
CA TYR A 57 1.47 13.19 17.67
C TYR A 57 2.37 12.21 16.92
N SER A 58 3.60 12.60 16.61
CA SER A 58 4.56 11.77 15.86
C SER A 58 4.96 10.47 16.59
N GLU A 59 4.83 10.43 17.92
CA GLU A 59 5.06 9.21 18.71
C GLU A 59 4.13 8.05 18.30
N LYS A 60 2.99 8.34 17.69
CA LYS A 60 2.10 7.32 17.12
C LYS A 60 2.78 6.52 16.00
N ILE A 61 3.70 7.14 15.25
CA ILE A 61 4.47 6.46 14.21
C ILE A 61 5.36 5.39 14.85
N VAL A 62 6.07 5.74 15.90
CA VAL A 62 6.88 4.76 16.63
C VAL A 62 6.01 3.68 17.23
N ARG A 63 4.91 4.05 17.87
CA ARG A 63 4.05 3.14 18.63
C ARG A 63 3.30 2.16 17.76
N HIS A 64 2.70 2.61 16.65
CA HIS A 64 1.76 1.82 15.85
C HIS A 64 2.35 1.28 14.55
N TYR A 65 3.56 1.73 14.15
CA TYR A 65 4.24 1.24 12.94
C TYR A 65 5.56 0.57 13.30
N LEU A 66 6.54 1.35 13.80
CA LEU A 66 7.92 0.87 13.93
C LEU A 66 8.08 -0.17 15.03
N LYS A 67 7.50 0.08 16.21
CA LYS A 67 7.62 -0.85 17.33
C LYS A 67 6.96 -2.20 17.07
N PRO A 68 5.69 -2.28 16.61
CA PRO A 68 5.09 -3.55 16.23
C PRO A 68 5.85 -4.25 15.10
N ALA A 69 6.27 -3.53 14.05
CA ALA A 69 7.04 -4.12 12.96
C ALA A 69 8.36 -4.72 13.47
N SER A 70 9.12 -3.98 14.27
CA SER A 70 10.36 -4.46 14.89
C SER A 70 10.16 -5.70 15.76
N ASP A 71 9.06 -5.76 16.53
CA ASP A 71 8.75 -6.90 17.39
C ASP A 71 8.37 -8.16 16.61
N LEU A 72 7.82 -8.01 15.39
CA LEU A 72 7.17 -9.08 14.65
C LEU A 72 7.98 -9.60 13.45
N PHE A 73 8.66 -8.72 12.70
CA PHE A 73 9.34 -9.12 11.46
C PHE A 73 10.48 -8.20 11.00
N ALA A 74 10.46 -6.89 11.34
CA ALA A 74 11.35 -5.92 10.71
C ALA A 74 12.81 -5.97 11.19
N ASP A 75 13.16 -6.92 12.07
CA ASP A 75 14.54 -7.27 12.38
C ASP A 75 15.23 -8.04 11.24
N GLN A 76 14.47 -8.62 10.31
CA GLN A 76 14.98 -9.41 9.18
C GLN A 76 14.26 -9.12 7.85
N THR A 77 13.02 -8.64 7.88
CA THR A 77 12.17 -8.43 6.72
C THR A 77 11.90 -6.93 6.53
N PRO A 78 12.25 -6.34 5.38
CA PRO A 78 12.01 -4.92 5.10
C PRO A 78 10.54 -4.55 5.23
N LEU A 79 10.28 -3.34 5.74
CA LEU A 79 8.96 -2.72 5.79
C LEU A 79 8.86 -1.62 4.73
N PHE A 80 7.85 -1.73 3.86
CA PHE A 80 7.41 -0.65 2.98
C PHE A 80 6.09 -0.06 3.47
N MET A 81 5.82 1.18 3.09
CA MET A 81 4.63 1.89 3.54
C MET A 81 3.95 2.64 2.40
N VAL A 82 2.62 2.55 2.40
CA VAL A 82 1.69 3.41 1.67
C VAL A 82 0.95 4.24 2.70
N ARG A 83 0.80 5.55 2.49
CA ARG A 83 -0.09 6.34 3.35
C ARG A 83 -1.55 6.06 3.00
N GLY A 84 -2.39 5.94 4.03
CA GLY A 84 -3.83 6.02 3.90
C GLY A 84 -4.32 7.45 4.18
N ASN A 85 -5.62 7.65 4.07
CA ASN A 85 -6.21 8.98 4.35
C ASN A 85 -6.07 9.39 5.82
N HIS A 86 -6.02 8.46 6.75
CA HIS A 86 -5.82 8.77 8.17
C HIS A 86 -4.40 9.27 8.48
N GLU A 87 -3.40 8.94 7.69
CA GLU A 87 -2.03 9.47 7.81
C GLU A 87 -1.91 10.95 7.36
N PHE A 88 -2.93 11.51 6.71
CA PHE A 88 -3.03 12.95 6.42
C PHE A 88 -3.58 13.76 7.58
N ARG A 89 -4.19 13.11 8.58
CA ARG A 89 -4.91 13.75 9.70
C ARG A 89 -3.99 13.99 10.88
N GLY A 90 -4.12 15.16 11.50
CA GLY A 90 -3.37 15.53 12.69
C GLY A 90 -2.21 16.48 12.42
N LYS A 91 -1.76 17.16 13.48
CA LYS A 91 -0.76 18.25 13.39
C LYS A 91 0.63 17.74 12.96
N ASP A 92 0.94 16.49 13.25
CA ASP A 92 2.24 15.88 12.96
C ASP A 92 2.22 14.98 11.71
N ALA A 93 1.14 15.06 10.89
CA ALA A 93 0.99 14.23 9.69
C ALA A 93 2.17 14.35 8.71
N LEU A 94 2.72 15.55 8.54
CA LEU A 94 3.87 15.79 7.66
C LEU A 94 5.19 15.22 8.21
N ARG A 95 5.24 14.93 9.51
CA ARG A 95 6.45 14.38 10.14
C ARG A 95 6.67 12.89 9.87
N ILE A 96 5.75 12.24 9.18
CA ILE A 96 5.91 10.83 8.79
C ILE A 96 7.18 10.60 7.95
N SER A 97 7.59 11.58 7.14
CA SER A 97 8.84 11.56 6.37
C SER A 97 10.12 11.65 7.23
N GLU A 98 10.02 11.98 8.51
CA GLU A 98 11.15 11.91 9.45
C GLU A 98 11.45 10.47 9.90
N TYR A 99 10.51 9.55 9.69
CA TYR A 99 10.55 8.17 10.16
C TYR A 99 10.65 7.14 9.03
N PHE A 100 10.19 7.50 7.83
CA PHE A 100 10.30 6.68 6.63
C PHE A 100 11.08 7.44 5.56
N ASP A 101 12.01 6.74 4.92
CA ASP A 101 12.87 7.30 3.86
C ASP A 101 12.10 7.37 2.53
N PHE A 102 11.23 8.37 2.42
CA PHE A 102 10.50 8.66 1.20
C PHE A 102 11.34 9.52 0.24
N PRO A 103 11.11 9.45 -1.07
CA PRO A 103 11.72 10.38 -2.02
C PRO A 103 11.37 11.84 -1.71
N GLU A 104 12.22 12.77 -2.15
CA GLU A 104 12.02 14.21 -1.92
C GLU A 104 10.67 14.75 -2.44
N HIS A 105 10.14 14.14 -3.52
CA HIS A 105 8.87 14.56 -4.11
C HIS A 105 7.63 14.07 -3.36
N GLY A 106 7.79 13.14 -2.41
CA GLY A 106 6.68 12.64 -1.59
C GLY A 106 6.68 11.13 -1.40
N PRO A 107 5.70 10.60 -0.64
CA PRO A 107 5.61 9.19 -0.29
C PRO A 107 4.95 8.32 -1.38
N TYR A 108 5.18 8.67 -2.63
CA TYR A 108 4.87 7.83 -3.79
C TYR A 108 6.17 7.48 -4.52
N TYR A 109 6.36 6.23 -4.86
CA TYR A 109 7.63 5.74 -5.35
C TYR A 109 7.51 4.40 -6.06
N THR A 110 8.59 3.98 -6.74
CA THR A 110 8.76 2.63 -7.26
C THR A 110 9.90 1.92 -6.54
N PHE A 111 9.81 0.60 -6.46
CA PHE A 111 10.92 -0.25 -6.05
C PHE A 111 10.89 -1.59 -6.80
N LYS A 112 12.02 -2.30 -6.82
CA LYS A 112 12.17 -3.55 -7.56
C LYS A 112 12.68 -4.70 -6.72
N TYR A 113 12.21 -5.88 -7.10
CA TYR A 113 12.82 -7.15 -6.77
C TYR A 113 13.08 -7.91 -8.07
N GLY A 114 14.32 -7.93 -8.53
CA GLY A 114 14.68 -8.47 -9.85
C GLY A 114 13.91 -7.74 -10.97
N LYS A 115 13.09 -8.47 -11.71
CA LYS A 115 12.29 -7.94 -12.83
C LYS A 115 10.85 -7.58 -12.45
N PHE A 116 10.49 -7.69 -11.18
CA PHE A 116 9.18 -7.33 -10.67
C PHE A 116 9.21 -5.90 -10.15
N LEU A 117 8.37 -5.05 -10.70
CA LEU A 117 8.26 -3.63 -10.36
C LEU A 117 7.04 -3.39 -9.50
N PHE A 118 7.24 -2.68 -8.44
CA PHE A 118 6.23 -2.28 -7.47
C PHE A 118 6.08 -0.77 -7.50
N LEU A 119 4.85 -0.31 -7.65
CA LEU A 119 4.48 1.10 -7.65
C LEU A 119 3.65 1.39 -6.40
N VAL A 120 4.10 2.33 -5.59
CA VAL A 120 3.37 2.88 -4.46
C VAL A 120 2.79 4.23 -4.88
N LEU A 121 1.49 4.38 -4.75
CA LEU A 121 0.76 5.63 -4.92
C LEU A 121 0.28 6.14 -3.57
N ASP A 122 0.12 7.45 -3.48
CA ASP A 122 -0.36 8.13 -2.30
C ASP A 122 -1.73 8.77 -2.59
N GLY A 123 -2.78 8.03 -2.32
CA GLY A 123 -4.15 8.38 -2.71
C GLY A 123 -4.74 9.63 -2.05
N GLY A 124 -4.01 10.29 -1.15
CA GLY A 124 -4.46 11.49 -0.48
C GLY A 124 -5.54 11.25 0.60
N GLU A 125 -6.26 12.30 0.94
CA GLU A 125 -7.39 12.26 1.86
C GLU A 125 -8.66 11.83 1.10
N ASP A 126 -9.59 11.18 1.78
CA ASP A 126 -10.84 10.68 1.21
C ASP A 126 -11.95 11.74 1.11
N LYS A 127 -11.71 12.93 1.67
CA LYS A 127 -12.63 14.07 1.67
C LYS A 127 -12.09 15.23 0.84
N VAL A 128 -12.99 16.12 0.42
CA VAL A 128 -12.61 17.34 -0.28
C VAL A 128 -11.79 18.26 0.62
N ASP A 129 -10.89 19.05 0.02
CA ASP A 129 -10.02 19.97 0.77
C ASP A 129 -10.79 20.95 1.65
N SER A 130 -12.01 21.33 1.23
CA SER A 130 -12.89 22.24 1.97
C SER A 130 -13.72 21.57 3.09
N ASP A 131 -13.58 20.25 3.29
CA ASP A 131 -14.32 19.55 4.35
C ASP A 131 -13.95 20.11 5.73
N ILE A 132 -14.96 20.22 6.60
CA ILE A 132 -14.80 20.81 7.94
C ILE A 132 -13.79 20.01 8.81
N GLU A 133 -13.69 18.70 8.60
CA GLU A 133 -12.73 17.86 9.31
C GLU A 133 -11.29 18.25 9.00
N ASN A 134 -11.04 18.78 7.82
CA ASN A 134 -9.73 19.25 7.37
C ASN A 134 -9.38 20.65 7.88
N GLN A 135 -10.35 21.38 8.44
CA GLN A 135 -10.18 22.72 9.02
C GLN A 135 -9.47 23.71 8.07
N GLY A 136 -9.67 23.56 6.76
CA GLY A 136 -9.01 24.38 5.73
C GLY A 136 -7.49 24.22 5.63
N ARG A 137 -6.94 23.13 6.16
CA ARG A 137 -5.49 22.87 6.16
C ARG A 137 -5.05 21.86 5.11
N LEU A 138 -6.00 21.19 4.48
CA LEU A 138 -5.71 20.23 3.43
C LEU A 138 -5.52 20.97 2.09
N CYS A 139 -4.58 20.48 1.29
CA CYS A 139 -4.33 20.91 -0.07
C CYS A 139 -3.93 19.68 -0.90
N SER A 140 -4.85 18.70 -0.98
CA SER A 140 -4.59 17.42 -1.62
C SER A 140 -4.72 17.49 -3.14
N GLU A 141 -5.59 18.33 -3.66
CA GLU A 141 -5.83 18.42 -5.11
C GLU A 141 -4.58 18.79 -5.93
N PRO A 142 -3.83 19.86 -5.60
CA PRO A 142 -2.57 20.15 -6.28
C PRO A 142 -1.53 19.03 -6.11
N TYR A 143 -1.45 18.45 -4.93
CA TYR A 143 -0.54 17.35 -4.63
C TYR A 143 -0.81 16.12 -5.51
N LEU A 144 -2.06 15.67 -5.60
CA LEU A 144 -2.47 14.54 -6.44
C LEU A 144 -2.25 14.83 -7.94
N ASN A 145 -2.35 16.08 -8.38
CA ASN A 145 -2.04 16.46 -9.75
C ASN A 145 -0.55 16.33 -10.05
N GLU A 146 0.33 16.70 -9.12
CA GLU A 146 1.79 16.50 -9.28
C GLU A 146 2.15 15.02 -9.25
N GLU A 147 1.53 14.23 -8.37
CA GLU A 147 1.71 12.78 -8.38
C GLU A 147 1.26 12.15 -9.70
N ALA A 148 0.09 12.53 -10.23
CA ALA A 148 -0.38 12.05 -11.53
C ALA A 148 0.57 12.41 -12.68
N LYS A 149 1.20 13.58 -12.61
CA LYS A 149 2.23 14.00 -13.58
C LYS A 149 3.50 13.15 -13.47
N TRP A 150 3.96 12.87 -12.24
CA TRP A 150 5.06 11.96 -11.99
C TRP A 150 4.73 10.54 -12.49
N LEU A 151 3.53 10.04 -12.21
CA LEU A 151 3.08 8.72 -12.63
C LEU A 151 3.13 8.52 -14.15
N LYS A 152 2.79 9.56 -14.94
CA LYS A 152 2.95 9.52 -16.40
C LYS A 152 4.40 9.23 -16.79
N GLY A 153 5.36 9.90 -16.15
CA GLY A 153 6.78 9.62 -16.39
C GLY A 153 7.18 8.20 -16.00
N VAL A 154 6.63 7.67 -14.90
CA VAL A 154 6.90 6.28 -14.47
C VAL A 154 6.44 5.27 -15.51
N VAL A 155 5.20 5.36 -16.00
CA VAL A 155 4.66 4.38 -16.97
C VAL A 155 5.32 4.48 -18.35
N GLU A 156 5.95 5.60 -18.64
CA GLU A 156 6.72 5.82 -19.86
C GLU A 156 8.19 5.39 -19.75
N SER A 157 8.68 5.11 -18.55
CA SER A 157 10.07 4.74 -18.30
C SER A 157 10.44 3.36 -18.87
N ASP A 158 11.72 3.18 -19.18
CA ASP A 158 12.25 1.87 -19.59
C ASP A 158 12.13 0.85 -18.48
N GLU A 159 12.25 1.26 -17.23
CA GLU A 159 12.10 0.40 -16.06
C GLU A 159 10.69 -0.21 -16.00
N TRP A 160 9.65 0.62 -16.21
CA TRP A 160 8.27 0.17 -16.27
C TRP A 160 8.02 -0.77 -17.46
N LYS A 161 8.45 -0.39 -18.65
CA LYS A 161 8.25 -1.14 -19.89
C LYS A 161 8.91 -2.51 -19.88
N ASN A 162 10.09 -2.62 -19.25
CA ASN A 162 10.88 -3.85 -19.21
C ASN A 162 10.56 -4.75 -18.00
N ALA A 163 9.68 -4.33 -17.08
CA ALA A 163 9.27 -5.15 -15.96
C ALA A 163 8.48 -6.39 -16.42
N GLU A 164 8.75 -7.56 -15.83
CA GLU A 164 7.97 -8.79 -16.07
C GLU A 164 6.59 -8.74 -15.41
N ARG A 165 6.49 -8.08 -14.24
CA ARG A 165 5.25 -7.84 -13.51
C ARG A 165 5.24 -6.43 -12.92
N ARG A 166 4.06 -5.86 -12.86
CA ARG A 166 3.79 -4.50 -12.34
C ARG A 166 2.67 -4.58 -11.32
N ILE A 167 3.01 -4.42 -10.05
CA ILE A 167 2.06 -4.45 -8.94
C ILE A 167 1.91 -3.02 -8.43
N VAL A 168 0.69 -2.56 -8.30
CA VAL A 168 0.37 -1.22 -7.78
C VAL A 168 -0.22 -1.33 -6.39
N PHE A 169 0.29 -0.54 -5.48
CA PHE A 169 -0.26 -0.33 -4.14
C PHE A 169 -0.86 1.07 -4.06
N ASN A 170 -2.09 1.14 -3.64
CA ASN A 170 -2.75 2.38 -3.25
C ASN A 170 -3.78 2.08 -2.16
N HIS A 171 -3.77 2.86 -1.09
CA HIS A 171 -4.70 2.62 0.01
C HIS A 171 -6.15 2.73 -0.46
N ILE A 172 -6.52 3.82 -1.12
CA ILE A 172 -7.87 4.08 -1.60
C ILE A 172 -8.10 3.39 -2.95
N PRO A 173 -9.02 2.42 -3.05
CA PRO A 173 -9.30 1.75 -4.33
C PRO A 173 -10.03 2.68 -5.31
N PRO A 174 -9.82 2.53 -6.62
CA PRO A 174 -10.66 3.19 -7.62
C PRO A 174 -12.07 2.62 -7.59
N GLN A 175 -13.05 3.39 -8.00
CA GLN A 175 -14.41 2.95 -8.31
C GLN A 175 -15.04 1.94 -7.32
N ILE A 176 -15.71 2.43 -6.33
CA ILE A 176 -16.59 1.65 -5.47
C ILE A 176 -18.02 2.17 -5.62
N LYS A 177 -19.00 1.32 -5.27
CA LYS A 177 -20.38 1.78 -5.12
C LYS A 177 -20.41 2.84 -4.01
N ASP A 178 -21.13 3.92 -4.26
CA ASP A 178 -21.21 5.06 -3.33
C ASP A 178 -19.82 5.69 -3.04
N ALA A 179 -19.07 5.92 -4.11
CA ALA A 179 -17.70 6.41 -4.08
C ALA A 179 -17.59 7.75 -3.33
N TRP A 180 -16.59 7.82 -2.46
CA TRP A 180 -16.18 9.06 -1.81
C TRP A 180 -15.21 9.85 -2.68
N HIS A 181 -14.86 11.06 -2.27
CA HIS A 181 -13.98 11.93 -3.02
C HIS A 181 -12.62 11.29 -3.36
N GLY A 182 -11.99 10.58 -2.40
CA GLY A 182 -10.74 9.87 -2.65
C GLY A 182 -10.83 8.79 -3.73
N ASN A 183 -11.94 8.04 -3.78
CA ASN A 183 -12.16 7.05 -4.85
C ASN A 183 -12.35 7.72 -6.22
N LEU A 184 -13.03 8.88 -6.26
CA LEU A 184 -13.20 9.66 -7.47
C LEU A 184 -11.86 10.21 -7.96
N ASN A 185 -11.04 10.77 -7.07
CA ASN A 185 -9.69 11.22 -7.40
C ASN A 185 -8.83 10.10 -7.99
N MET A 186 -8.87 8.90 -7.37
CA MET A 186 -8.15 7.74 -7.89
C MET A 186 -8.63 7.38 -9.30
N SER A 187 -9.95 7.39 -9.52
CA SER A 187 -10.55 7.04 -10.81
C SER A 187 -10.30 8.09 -11.89
N GLU A 188 -10.32 9.37 -11.54
CA GLU A 188 -10.19 10.47 -12.49
C GLU A 188 -8.74 10.83 -12.80
N LYS A 189 -7.84 10.76 -11.81
CA LYS A 189 -6.45 11.23 -11.95
C LYS A 189 -5.47 10.10 -12.30
N PHE A 190 -5.59 8.93 -11.65
CA PHE A 190 -4.60 7.87 -11.78
C PHE A 190 -5.04 6.74 -12.72
N LEU A 191 -6.31 6.36 -12.67
CA LEU A 191 -6.81 5.25 -13.48
C LEU A 191 -6.62 5.45 -15.00
N PRO A 192 -6.83 6.67 -15.58
CA PRO A 192 -6.57 6.90 -17.01
C PRO A 192 -5.11 6.71 -17.42
N ILE A 193 -4.16 6.90 -16.48
CA ILE A 193 -2.73 6.71 -16.72
C ILE A 193 -2.37 5.22 -16.61
N LEU A 194 -2.94 4.52 -15.64
CA LEU A 194 -2.67 3.11 -15.38
C LEU A 194 -3.35 2.19 -16.40
N ASN A 195 -4.51 2.60 -16.92
CA ASN A 195 -5.21 1.84 -17.95
C ASN A 195 -4.38 1.76 -19.22
N GLY A 196 -4.13 0.55 -19.69
CA GLY A 196 -3.27 0.31 -20.86
C GLY A 196 -1.77 0.34 -20.56
N ALA A 197 -1.35 0.66 -19.31
CA ALA A 197 0.04 0.67 -18.91
C ALA A 197 0.60 -0.73 -18.55
N GLY A 198 -0.21 -1.76 -18.64
CA GLY A 198 0.20 -3.15 -18.38
C GLY A 198 0.33 -3.48 -16.89
N VAL A 199 -0.48 -2.86 -16.04
CA VAL A 199 -0.61 -3.24 -14.62
C VAL A 199 -1.15 -4.66 -14.52
N ASP A 200 -0.48 -5.51 -13.72
CA ASP A 200 -0.89 -6.89 -13.50
C ASP A 200 -1.91 -7.02 -12.36
N LEU A 201 -1.78 -6.19 -11.32
CA LEU A 201 -2.62 -6.22 -10.13
C LEU A 201 -2.50 -4.91 -9.34
N MET A 202 -3.63 -4.42 -8.82
CA MET A 202 -3.65 -3.38 -7.78
C MET A 202 -4.13 -3.96 -6.45
N LEU A 203 -3.45 -3.58 -5.36
CA LEU A 203 -3.79 -3.94 -3.99
C LEU A 203 -4.18 -2.68 -3.20
N SER A 204 -5.35 -2.72 -2.58
CA SER A 204 -5.94 -1.59 -1.85
C SER A 204 -6.50 -1.99 -0.49
N GLY A 205 -6.85 -1.01 0.33
CA GLY A 205 -7.51 -1.12 1.63
C GLY A 205 -8.73 -0.21 1.73
N HIS A 206 -8.80 0.61 2.78
CA HIS A 206 -9.74 1.73 2.98
C HIS A 206 -11.20 1.33 3.26
N VAL A 207 -11.74 0.35 2.54
CA VAL A 207 -13.17 -0.03 2.61
C VAL A 207 -13.47 -0.97 3.78
N HIS A 208 -12.43 -1.47 4.48
CA HIS A 208 -12.50 -2.43 5.58
C HIS A 208 -13.12 -3.78 5.23
N LYS A 209 -13.43 -4.01 3.95
CA LYS A 209 -14.10 -5.22 3.48
C LYS A 209 -13.38 -5.77 2.25
N TYR A 210 -13.17 -7.10 2.25
CA TYR A 210 -12.61 -7.78 1.10
C TYR A 210 -13.48 -7.63 -0.14
N SER A 211 -12.84 -7.33 -1.26
CA SER A 211 -13.44 -7.49 -2.59
C SER A 211 -12.38 -7.83 -3.62
N PHE A 212 -12.76 -8.63 -4.59
CA PHE A 212 -11.99 -8.87 -5.80
C PHE A 212 -12.78 -8.37 -7.00
N ARG A 213 -12.19 -7.48 -7.77
CA ARG A 213 -12.75 -6.91 -8.99
C ARG A 213 -11.90 -7.34 -10.17
N GLU A 214 -12.49 -8.18 -10.99
CA GLU A 214 -11.87 -8.69 -12.20
C GLU A 214 -11.80 -7.61 -13.28
N VAL A 215 -10.92 -7.80 -14.25
CA VAL A 215 -10.84 -6.96 -15.45
C VAL A 215 -12.21 -6.96 -16.14
N GLY A 216 -12.70 -5.77 -16.49
CA GLY A 216 -13.99 -5.56 -17.14
C GLY A 216 -15.20 -5.49 -16.19
N SER A 217 -15.01 -5.72 -14.88
CA SER A 217 -16.05 -5.48 -13.87
C SER A 217 -16.10 -4.02 -13.38
N THR A 218 -15.08 -3.24 -13.72
CA THR A 218 -14.92 -1.81 -13.44
C THR A 218 -14.25 -1.13 -14.63
N ASP A 219 -14.02 0.19 -14.55
CA ASP A 219 -13.27 0.93 -15.58
C ASP A 219 -11.75 0.68 -15.52
N ALA A 220 -11.25 -0.10 -14.52
CA ALA A 220 -9.86 -0.53 -14.48
C ALA A 220 -9.60 -1.63 -15.52
N SER A 221 -8.54 -1.49 -16.32
CA SER A 221 -8.09 -2.49 -17.28
C SER A 221 -7.26 -3.62 -16.65
N PHE A 222 -7.22 -3.67 -15.33
CA PHE A 222 -6.48 -4.64 -14.52
C PHE A 222 -7.29 -5.06 -13.28
N PRO A 223 -6.99 -6.21 -12.66
CA PRO A 223 -7.69 -6.66 -11.46
C PRO A 223 -7.32 -5.80 -10.25
N VAL A 224 -8.29 -5.58 -9.36
CA VAL A 224 -8.12 -4.86 -8.10
C VAL A 224 -8.58 -5.72 -6.94
N ILE A 225 -7.72 -5.94 -5.97
CA ILE A 225 -8.06 -6.57 -4.69
C ILE A 225 -8.07 -5.50 -3.61
N THR A 226 -9.21 -5.36 -2.94
CA THR A 226 -9.32 -4.59 -1.70
C THR A 226 -9.29 -5.56 -0.53
N ASN A 227 -8.33 -5.40 0.36
CA ASN A 227 -8.20 -6.24 1.55
C ASN A 227 -9.14 -5.77 2.66
N GLY A 228 -9.63 -6.71 3.45
CA GLY A 228 -10.43 -6.40 4.63
C GLY A 228 -9.55 -5.94 5.82
N GLN A 229 -10.18 -5.21 6.76
CA GLN A 229 -9.49 -4.62 7.90
C GLN A 229 -8.75 -5.66 8.79
N TRP A 230 -9.32 -6.82 9.03
CA TRP A 230 -8.75 -7.82 9.94
C TRP A 230 -8.15 -9.00 9.19
N GLN A 231 -7.49 -8.70 8.10
CA GLN A 231 -6.94 -9.69 7.21
C GLN A 231 -5.50 -9.35 6.84
N ARG A 232 -4.71 -10.39 6.58
CA ARG A 232 -3.39 -10.30 5.98
C ARG A 232 -3.42 -10.96 4.60
N MET A 233 -3.07 -10.22 3.58
CA MET A 233 -2.78 -10.81 2.27
C MET A 233 -1.35 -11.33 2.26
N GLU A 234 -1.16 -12.53 1.72
CA GLU A 234 0.13 -13.10 1.37
C GLU A 234 0.19 -13.27 -0.14
N ILE A 235 1.13 -12.63 -0.78
CA ILE A 235 1.25 -12.60 -2.21
C ILE A 235 2.54 -13.30 -2.64
N THR A 236 2.43 -14.11 -3.68
CA THR A 236 3.57 -14.71 -4.37
C THR A 236 3.53 -14.30 -5.83
N VAL A 237 4.58 -13.65 -6.30
CA VAL A 237 4.72 -13.15 -7.67
C VAL A 237 5.87 -13.85 -8.36
N ASN A 238 5.62 -14.42 -9.53
CA ASN A 238 6.67 -14.88 -10.43
C ASN A 238 6.27 -14.61 -11.89
N ALA A 239 7.14 -14.91 -12.84
CA ALA A 239 6.91 -14.64 -14.26
C ALA A 239 5.61 -15.28 -14.79
N LYS A 240 5.15 -16.40 -14.21
CA LYS A 240 4.00 -17.16 -14.70
C LYS A 240 2.68 -16.76 -14.05
N LYS A 241 2.70 -16.36 -12.76
CA LYS A 241 1.47 -16.11 -12.00
C LYS A 241 1.70 -15.14 -10.84
N ILE A 242 0.60 -14.53 -10.42
CA ILE A 242 0.43 -13.88 -9.13
C ILE A 242 -0.56 -14.72 -8.34
N ALA A 243 -0.16 -15.20 -7.18
CA ALA A 243 -1.04 -15.93 -6.27
C ALA A 243 -1.25 -15.10 -5.00
N VAL A 244 -2.51 -14.92 -4.63
CA VAL A 244 -2.90 -14.19 -3.42
C VAL A 244 -3.62 -15.13 -2.48
N ARG A 245 -3.24 -15.11 -1.19
CA ARG A 245 -3.94 -15.83 -0.12
C ARG A 245 -4.25 -14.85 0.98
N ILE A 246 -5.46 -14.90 1.51
CA ILE A 246 -5.90 -13.98 2.55
C ILE A 246 -6.23 -14.77 3.80
N TYR A 247 -5.65 -14.36 4.91
CA TYR A 247 -5.80 -14.99 6.21
C TYR A 247 -6.44 -14.02 7.20
N ASP A 248 -7.32 -14.54 8.05
CA ASP A 248 -7.86 -13.80 9.19
C ASP A 248 -6.88 -13.79 10.40
N THR A 249 -7.31 -13.17 11.49
CA THR A 249 -6.52 -13.04 12.71
C THR A 249 -6.28 -14.37 13.44
N ASP A 250 -6.98 -15.43 13.11
CA ASP A 250 -6.78 -16.77 13.65
C ASP A 250 -5.88 -17.63 12.74
N GLY A 251 -5.35 -17.04 11.69
CA GLY A 251 -4.51 -17.73 10.71
C GLY A 251 -5.27 -18.63 9.75
N LYS A 252 -6.60 -18.52 9.71
CA LYS A 252 -7.45 -19.27 8.79
C LYS A 252 -7.46 -18.63 7.41
N LEU A 253 -7.25 -19.43 6.37
CA LEU A 253 -7.38 -19.01 4.98
C LEU A 253 -8.85 -18.68 4.68
N THR A 254 -9.10 -17.45 4.25
CA THR A 254 -10.45 -16.94 3.94
C THR A 254 -10.70 -16.80 2.44
N HIS A 255 -9.66 -16.45 1.66
CA HIS A 255 -9.75 -16.25 0.21
C HIS A 255 -8.46 -16.68 -0.50
N THR A 256 -8.56 -17.09 -1.76
CA THR A 256 -7.44 -17.41 -2.67
C THR A 256 -7.72 -16.84 -4.06
#